data_b6e768616194b4ac52b17c2e04f9c3f3
#
_entry.id   b6e768616194b4ac52b17c2e04f9c3f3
#
_cell.length_a   1.000
_cell.length_b   1.000
_cell.length_c   1.000
_cell.angle_alpha   90.00
_cell.angle_beta   90.00
_cell.angle_gamma   90.00
#
_symmetry.space_group_name_H-M   'P 1'
#
loop_
_entity.id
_entity.type
_entity.pdbx_description
1 polymer ?
#
loop_
_entity_poly.entity_id
_entity_poly.type
_entity_poly.pdbx_seq_one_letter_code
_entity_poly.pdbx_strand_id
1 'polypeptide(L)'
;MYNAKYHEENEELDDELFQQFVSDTKIFTDYKRNEKYSSIDYSATDIKGRRCSVELKRRNFPHTKYGTIVIECEKIWTMINRHEQFGFIPLYLNFFNNDTLLIFDLRKIERPDRDLIYNKITIMNRGYEEKQRVWRVELPTDIATLYKKIDGKWTWVKTEDKITKNNEE
;
A
#
# COMPACT_ATOMS: atom_id res chain seq x y z
N MET A 1 2.63 -20.66 18.08
CA MET A 1 1.52 -21.32 17.31
C MET A 1 0.99 -20.32 16.29
N TYR A 2 1.02 -20.65 15.00
CA TYR A 2 0.49 -19.79 13.92
C TYR A 2 -1.02 -19.69 14.03
N ASN A 3 -1.58 -18.50 14.23
CA ASN A 3 -3.02 -18.32 14.33
C ASN A 3 -3.62 -18.08 12.94
N ALA A 4 -3.91 -19.17 12.23
CA ALA A 4 -4.47 -19.15 10.88
C ALA A 4 -5.78 -18.34 10.79
N LYS A 5 -6.65 -18.45 11.81
CA LYS A 5 -7.93 -17.74 11.86
C LYS A 5 -7.74 -16.21 11.92
N TYR A 6 -6.76 -15.72 12.69
CA TYR A 6 -6.45 -14.28 12.75
C TYR A 6 -5.97 -13.73 11.40
N HIS A 7 -5.23 -14.53 10.62
CA HIS A 7 -4.77 -14.13 9.28
C HIS A 7 -5.92 -14.10 8.27
N GLU A 8 -6.82 -15.09 8.31
CA GLU A 8 -7.99 -15.15 7.43
C GLU A 8 -8.93 -13.97 7.66
N GLU A 9 -9.28 -13.66 8.91
CA GLU A 9 -10.12 -12.51 9.26
C GLU A 9 -9.49 -11.17 8.81
N ASN A 10 -8.16 -11.03 8.90
CA ASN A 10 -7.48 -9.83 8.42
C ASN A 10 -7.46 -9.71 6.88
N GLU A 11 -7.29 -10.84 6.18
CA GLU A 11 -7.35 -10.88 4.72
C GLU A 11 -8.74 -10.51 4.19
N GLU A 12 -9.81 -11.01 4.83
CA GLU A 12 -11.19 -10.66 4.47
C GLU A 12 -11.46 -9.15 4.61
N LEU A 13 -11.01 -8.54 5.72
CA LEU A 13 -11.15 -7.09 5.93
C LEU A 13 -10.34 -6.25 4.92
N ASP A 14 -9.17 -6.72 4.52
CA ASP A 14 -8.36 -6.04 3.51
C ASP A 14 -9.04 -6.11 2.14
N ASP A 15 -9.67 -7.25 1.81
CA ASP A 15 -10.46 -7.43 0.60
C ASP A 15 -11.69 -6.54 0.56
N GLU A 16 -12.46 -6.47 1.65
CA GLU A 16 -13.64 -5.60 1.75
C GLU A 16 -13.28 -4.13 1.54
N LEU A 17 -12.20 -3.66 2.16
CA LEU A 17 -11.71 -2.28 2.00
C LEU A 17 -11.32 -1.99 0.54
N PHE A 18 -10.61 -2.92 -0.10
CA PHE A 18 -10.21 -2.78 -1.49
C PHE A 18 -11.41 -2.78 -2.44
N GLN A 19 -12.35 -3.71 -2.26
CA GLN A 19 -13.57 -3.81 -3.06
C GLN A 19 -14.42 -2.54 -2.94
N GLN A 20 -14.61 -2.02 -1.70
CA GLN A 20 -15.31 -0.76 -1.48
C GLN A 20 -14.60 0.39 -2.19
N PHE A 21 -13.27 0.50 -2.05
CA PHE A 21 -12.48 1.52 -2.71
C PHE A 21 -12.64 1.49 -4.23
N VAL A 22 -12.54 0.32 -4.85
CA VAL A 22 -12.73 0.15 -6.31
C VAL A 22 -14.15 0.50 -6.71
N SER A 23 -15.15 0.05 -5.94
CA SER A 23 -16.56 0.35 -6.20
C SER A 23 -16.86 1.86 -6.18
N ASP A 24 -16.31 2.59 -5.22
CA ASP A 24 -16.56 4.01 -5.04
C ASP A 24 -15.82 4.86 -6.10
N THR A 25 -14.56 4.53 -6.39
CA THR A 25 -13.68 5.37 -7.20
C THR A 25 -13.67 5.01 -8.68
N LYS A 26 -14.00 3.77 -9.02
CA LYS A 26 -13.96 3.23 -10.40
C LYS A 26 -12.60 3.37 -11.08
N ILE A 27 -11.50 3.49 -10.32
CA ILE A 27 -10.14 3.62 -10.90
C ILE A 27 -9.62 2.34 -11.54
N PHE A 28 -10.21 1.19 -11.19
CA PHE A 28 -9.94 -0.10 -11.83
C PHE A 28 -11.21 -0.59 -12.53
N THR A 29 -11.05 -1.11 -13.76
CA THR A 29 -12.12 -1.72 -14.57
C THR A 29 -12.25 -3.21 -14.31
N ASP A 30 -11.16 -3.84 -13.89
CA ASP A 30 -11.07 -5.26 -13.55
C ASP A 30 -10.00 -5.47 -12.49
N TYR A 31 -10.20 -6.46 -11.62
CA TYR A 31 -9.21 -6.86 -10.62
C TYR A 31 -9.41 -8.30 -10.18
N LYS A 32 -8.31 -8.95 -9.83
CA LYS A 32 -8.29 -10.32 -9.33
C LYS A 32 -7.32 -10.41 -8.15
N ARG A 33 -7.78 -11.00 -7.04
CA ARG A 33 -6.88 -11.41 -5.95
C ARG A 33 -5.94 -12.49 -6.45
N ASN A 34 -4.66 -12.35 -6.15
CA ASN A 34 -3.67 -13.36 -6.45
C ASN A 34 -3.74 -14.50 -5.41
N GLU A 35 -3.04 -15.59 -5.68
CA GLU A 35 -3.01 -16.75 -4.78
C GLU A 35 -2.43 -16.37 -3.40
N LYS A 36 -2.83 -17.09 -2.35
CA LYS A 36 -2.51 -16.83 -0.94
C LYS A 36 -1.01 -16.62 -0.65
N TYR A 37 -0.13 -17.24 -1.40
CA TYR A 37 1.32 -17.11 -1.25
C TYR A 37 1.99 -16.21 -2.29
N SER A 38 1.20 -15.47 -3.05
CA SER A 38 1.73 -14.47 -3.97
C SER A 38 2.44 -13.36 -3.19
N SER A 39 3.53 -12.86 -3.75
CA SER A 39 4.22 -11.67 -3.22
C SER A 39 3.46 -10.37 -3.45
N ILE A 40 2.35 -10.40 -4.16
CA ILE A 40 1.51 -9.25 -4.55
C ILE A 40 0.05 -9.65 -4.32
N ASP A 41 -0.75 -8.79 -3.68
CA ASP A 41 -2.11 -9.12 -3.28
C ASP A 41 -3.08 -9.18 -4.47
N TYR A 42 -3.02 -8.19 -5.39
CA TYR A 42 -3.93 -8.12 -6.53
C TYR A 42 -3.22 -7.82 -7.85
N SER A 43 -3.79 -8.38 -8.91
CA SER A 43 -3.59 -7.91 -10.29
C SER A 43 -4.84 -7.15 -10.71
N ALA A 44 -4.69 -5.95 -11.28
CA ALA A 44 -5.79 -5.10 -11.68
C ALA A 44 -5.55 -4.46 -13.05
N THR A 45 -6.62 -3.94 -13.65
CA THR A 45 -6.57 -3.13 -14.88
C THR A 45 -7.18 -1.76 -14.57
N ASP A 46 -6.44 -0.68 -14.82
CA ASP A 46 -6.94 0.67 -14.59
C ASP A 46 -7.92 1.13 -15.70
N ILE A 47 -8.56 2.28 -15.49
CA ILE A 47 -9.50 2.87 -16.46
C ILE A 47 -8.88 3.23 -17.83
N LYS A 48 -7.54 3.22 -17.92
CA LYS A 48 -6.79 3.43 -19.18
C LYS A 48 -6.37 2.11 -19.83
N GLY A 49 -6.84 0.98 -19.31
CA GLY A 49 -6.50 -0.36 -19.80
C GLY A 49 -5.08 -0.82 -19.42
N ARG A 50 -4.40 -0.16 -18.49
CA ARG A 50 -3.05 -0.52 -18.07
C ARG A 50 -3.11 -1.53 -16.93
N ARG A 51 -2.25 -2.54 -17.00
CA ARG A 51 -2.15 -3.57 -15.95
C ARG A 51 -1.43 -3.03 -14.72
N CYS A 52 -1.94 -3.33 -13.54
CA CYS A 52 -1.41 -2.91 -12.25
C CYS A 52 -1.09 -4.13 -11.37
N SER A 53 0.00 -4.05 -10.61
CA SER A 53 0.28 -4.90 -9.46
C SER A 53 -0.06 -4.11 -8.21
N VAL A 54 -0.92 -4.63 -7.36
CA VAL A 54 -1.41 -3.92 -6.18
C VAL A 54 -1.03 -4.70 -4.93
N GLU A 55 -0.33 -4.04 -4.02
CA GLU A 55 -0.03 -4.50 -2.67
C GLU A 55 -0.83 -3.68 -1.67
N LEU A 56 -1.50 -4.33 -0.72
CA LEU A 56 -2.31 -3.69 0.31
C LEU A 56 -1.63 -3.70 1.66
N LYS A 57 -1.89 -2.66 2.45
CA LYS A 57 -1.53 -2.64 3.85
C LYS A 57 -2.56 -1.87 4.66
N ARG A 58 -3.13 -2.51 5.69
CA ARG A 58 -3.95 -1.84 6.68
C ARG A 58 -3.08 -1.36 7.84
N ARG A 59 -3.34 -0.12 8.29
CA ARG A 59 -2.63 0.56 9.37
C ARG A 59 -3.61 0.93 10.48
N ASN A 60 -3.31 0.55 11.70
CA ASN A 60 -4.15 0.86 12.88
C ASN A 60 -3.80 2.20 13.55
N PHE A 61 -3.29 3.14 12.78
CA PHE A 61 -2.97 4.51 13.20
C PHE A 61 -3.36 5.50 12.11
N PRO A 62 -3.55 6.81 12.41
CA PRO A 62 -3.88 7.82 11.41
C PRO A 62 -2.69 8.10 10.48
N HIS A 63 -2.98 8.46 9.22
CA HIS A 63 -1.95 8.71 8.20
C HIS A 63 -1.00 9.88 8.56
N THR A 64 -1.45 10.81 9.40
CA THR A 64 -0.68 11.97 9.86
C THR A 64 0.31 11.65 10.98
N LYS A 65 0.28 10.42 11.53
CA LYS A 65 1.14 10.04 12.67
C LYS A 65 2.62 10.07 12.32
N TYR A 66 2.97 9.74 11.08
CA TYR A 66 4.35 9.68 10.59
C TYR A 66 4.45 10.36 9.22
N GLY A 67 5.57 11.06 8.97
CA GLY A 67 5.85 11.66 7.66
C GLY A 67 6.25 10.65 6.59
N THR A 68 6.50 9.40 6.99
CA THR A 68 6.90 8.31 6.09
C THR A 68 6.10 7.04 6.36
N ILE A 69 5.95 6.22 5.34
CA ILE A 69 5.37 4.87 5.42
C ILE A 69 6.41 3.85 5.01
N VAL A 70 6.49 2.75 5.73
CA VAL A 70 7.45 1.67 5.44
C VAL A 70 6.84 0.61 4.55
N ILE A 71 7.65 0.13 3.60
CA ILE A 71 7.39 -1.06 2.78
C ILE A 71 8.61 -2.00 2.83
N GLU A 72 8.38 -3.30 2.77
CA GLU A 72 9.46 -4.30 2.74
C GLU A 72 10.21 -4.24 1.39
N CYS A 73 11.54 -4.27 1.43
CA CYS A 73 12.37 -4.17 0.23
C CYS A 73 12.07 -5.25 -0.80
N GLU A 74 11.83 -6.48 -0.36
CA GLU A 74 11.47 -7.60 -1.24
C GLU A 74 10.18 -7.32 -2.02
N LYS A 75 9.19 -6.68 -1.38
CA LYS A 75 7.95 -6.27 -2.03
C LYS A 75 8.22 -5.25 -3.13
N ILE A 76 8.99 -4.19 -2.82
CA ILE A 76 9.36 -3.17 -3.82
C ILE A 76 10.07 -3.83 -5.00
N TRP A 77 11.08 -4.65 -4.77
CA TRP A 77 11.84 -5.29 -5.84
C TRP A 77 10.96 -6.19 -6.72
N THR A 78 10.10 -6.98 -6.10
CA THR A 78 9.17 -7.83 -6.85
C THR A 78 8.26 -6.99 -7.75
N MET A 79 7.71 -5.91 -7.22
CA MET A 79 6.79 -5.04 -7.95
C MET A 79 7.49 -4.24 -9.05
N ILE A 80 8.69 -3.71 -8.79
CA ILE A 80 9.50 -2.99 -9.80
C ILE A 80 9.98 -3.96 -10.89
N ASN A 81 10.48 -5.14 -10.56
CA ASN A 81 10.89 -6.13 -11.55
C ASN A 81 9.70 -6.53 -12.45
N ARG A 82 8.51 -6.70 -11.89
CA ARG A 82 7.30 -6.99 -12.66
C ARG A 82 6.91 -5.84 -13.58
N HIS A 83 7.17 -4.59 -13.17
CA HIS A 83 7.00 -3.43 -14.03
C HIS A 83 7.99 -3.45 -15.20
N GLU A 84 9.28 -3.64 -14.91
CA GLU A 84 10.35 -3.64 -15.92
C GLU A 84 10.18 -4.77 -16.96
N GLN A 85 9.78 -5.97 -16.52
CA GLN A 85 9.66 -7.14 -17.40
C GLN A 85 8.33 -7.20 -18.16
N PHE A 86 7.23 -6.75 -17.55
CA PHE A 86 5.88 -7.00 -18.07
C PHE A 86 5.02 -5.74 -18.17
N GLY A 87 5.53 -4.56 -17.77
CA GLY A 87 4.83 -3.28 -17.86
C GLY A 87 3.72 -3.08 -16.82
N PHE A 88 3.64 -3.88 -15.75
CA PHE A 88 2.66 -3.68 -14.69
C PHE A 88 2.98 -2.42 -13.89
N ILE A 89 1.98 -1.57 -13.64
CA ILE A 89 2.13 -0.40 -12.76
C ILE A 89 2.15 -0.88 -11.31
N PRO A 90 3.23 -0.66 -10.54
CA PRO A 90 3.34 -1.09 -9.17
C PRO A 90 2.67 -0.08 -8.23
N LEU A 91 1.57 -0.47 -7.58
CA LEU A 91 0.79 0.37 -6.67
C LEU A 91 0.81 -0.21 -5.25
N TYR A 92 1.20 0.61 -4.28
CA TYR A 92 1.15 0.27 -2.86
C TYR A 92 0.07 1.09 -2.16
N LEU A 93 -0.96 0.43 -1.68
CA LEU A 93 -2.13 1.01 -1.06
C LEU A 93 -2.07 0.84 0.47
N ASN A 94 -2.15 1.94 1.21
CA ASN A 94 -2.17 1.93 2.66
C ASN A 94 -3.48 2.51 3.19
N PHE A 95 -4.33 1.66 3.77
CA PHE A 95 -5.56 2.03 4.45
C PHE A 95 -5.28 2.33 5.92
N PHE A 96 -5.71 3.49 6.40
CA PHE A 96 -5.50 3.95 7.77
C PHE A 96 -6.81 3.94 8.58
N ASN A 97 -6.70 3.86 9.90
CA ASN A 97 -7.85 3.78 10.81
C ASN A 97 -8.67 5.08 10.91
N ASN A 98 -8.24 6.17 10.28
CA ASN A 98 -8.95 7.44 10.19
C ASN A 98 -9.62 7.67 8.82
N ASP A 99 -10.09 6.60 8.18
CA ASP A 99 -10.77 6.65 6.88
C ASP A 99 -9.97 7.36 5.79
N THR A 100 -8.67 7.12 5.80
CA THR A 100 -7.73 7.66 4.83
C THR A 100 -7.02 6.54 4.08
N LEU A 101 -6.78 6.74 2.79
CA LEU A 101 -5.98 5.86 1.95
C LEU A 101 -4.88 6.65 1.27
N LEU A 102 -3.64 6.18 1.36
CA LEU A 102 -2.50 6.64 0.59
C LEU A 102 -2.14 5.62 -0.49
N ILE A 103 -2.05 6.08 -1.74
CA ILE A 103 -1.63 5.27 -2.88
C ILE A 103 -0.27 5.76 -3.37
N PHE A 104 0.72 4.89 -3.30
CA PHE A 104 2.06 5.12 -3.84
C PHE A 104 2.20 4.45 -5.19
N ASP A 105 2.55 5.23 -6.22
CA ASP A 105 3.03 4.72 -7.50
C ASP A 105 4.54 4.48 -7.36
N LEU A 106 4.94 3.23 -7.20
CA LEU A 106 6.33 2.87 -6.92
C LEU A 106 7.29 3.14 -8.09
N ARG A 107 6.80 3.49 -9.28
CA ARG A 107 7.63 3.96 -10.39
C ARG A 107 8.25 5.33 -10.12
N LYS A 108 7.65 6.11 -9.21
CA LYS A 108 8.13 7.46 -8.81
C LYS A 108 9.22 7.41 -7.74
N ILE A 109 9.55 6.22 -7.27
CA ILE A 109 10.53 6.02 -6.21
C ILE A 109 11.83 5.59 -6.88
N GLU A 110 12.93 6.22 -6.50
CA GLU A 110 14.25 5.74 -6.89
C GLU A 110 14.40 4.30 -6.41
N ARG A 111 14.86 3.43 -7.31
CA ARG A 111 15.09 2.02 -6.97
C ARG A 111 16.06 2.00 -5.79
N PRO A 112 15.66 1.40 -4.65
CA PRO A 112 16.54 1.39 -3.49
C PRO A 112 17.83 0.69 -3.89
N ASP A 113 18.94 1.40 -3.81
CA ASP A 113 20.25 0.79 -3.96
C ASP A 113 20.41 -0.27 -2.85
N ARG A 114 20.83 -1.47 -3.22
CA ARG A 114 21.05 -2.55 -2.27
C ARG A 114 21.96 -2.12 -1.11
N ASP A 115 22.90 -1.21 -1.37
CA ASP A 115 23.87 -0.73 -0.40
C ASP A 115 23.31 0.37 0.54
N LEU A 116 22.26 1.10 0.13
CA LEU A 116 21.60 2.14 0.95
C LEU A 116 20.48 1.60 1.85
N ILE A 117 19.98 0.41 1.60
CA ILE A 117 18.87 -0.23 2.34
C ILE A 117 19.28 -0.65 3.75
N TYR A 118 20.58 -0.64 4.07
CA TYR A 118 21.14 -1.17 5.30
C TYR A 118 20.73 -0.48 6.60
N ASN A 119 19.97 0.61 6.57
CA ASN A 119 19.78 1.48 7.72
C ASN A 119 18.57 1.20 8.61
N LYS A 120 17.62 0.32 8.25
CA LYS A 120 16.51 -0.03 9.17
C LYS A 120 16.14 -1.51 9.12
N ILE A 121 16.83 -2.29 9.92
CA ILE A 121 16.41 -3.65 10.25
C ILE A 121 15.31 -3.53 11.30
N THR A 122 14.08 -3.90 10.96
CA THR A 122 13.02 -4.05 11.96
C THR A 122 12.85 -5.53 12.27
N ILE A 123 12.85 -5.84 13.56
CA ILE A 123 12.55 -7.18 14.04
C ILE A 123 11.02 -7.31 14.04
N MET A 124 10.47 -8.16 13.18
CA MET A 124 9.03 -8.44 13.14
C MET A 124 8.69 -9.76 13.80
N ASN A 125 7.63 -9.73 14.59
CA ASN A 125 6.96 -10.93 15.06
C ASN A 125 5.88 -11.31 14.02
N ARG A 126 6.21 -12.19 13.07
CA ARG A 126 5.26 -12.67 12.04
C ARG A 126 4.46 -13.90 12.52
N GLY A 127 4.22 -14.02 13.83
CA GLY A 127 3.57 -15.22 14.39
C GLY A 127 4.50 -16.43 14.47
N TYR A 128 5.77 -16.28 14.14
CA TYR A 128 6.83 -17.27 14.39
C TYR A 128 7.47 -16.99 15.75
N GLU A 129 7.92 -18.03 16.42
CA GLU A 129 8.65 -17.92 17.71
C GLU A 129 9.98 -17.16 17.56
N GLU A 130 10.52 -17.07 16.35
CA GLU A 130 11.74 -16.34 16.04
C GLU A 130 11.46 -15.00 15.35
N LYS A 131 12.12 -13.95 15.86
CA LYS A 131 12.09 -12.61 15.29
C LYS A 131 12.88 -12.60 13.98
N GLN A 132 12.22 -12.31 12.86
CA GLN A 132 12.88 -12.18 11.57
C GLN A 132 13.34 -10.75 11.32
N ARG A 133 14.54 -10.60 10.75
CA ARG A 133 15.04 -9.31 10.25
C ARG A 133 14.48 -9.06 8.86
N VAL A 134 13.79 -7.93 8.70
CA VAL A 134 13.19 -7.54 7.42
C VAL A 134 13.73 -6.19 7.01
N TRP A 135 14.26 -6.11 5.79
CA TRP A 135 14.71 -4.86 5.18
C TRP A 135 13.52 -4.02 4.74
N ARG A 136 13.58 -2.71 4.99
CA ARG A 136 12.47 -1.79 4.69
C ARG A 136 12.98 -0.51 4.06
N VAL A 137 12.11 0.08 3.21
CA VAL A 137 12.26 1.41 2.65
C VAL A 137 11.19 2.31 3.26
N GLU A 138 11.56 3.56 3.56
CA GLU A 138 10.63 4.61 3.97
C GLU A 138 10.18 5.41 2.74
N LEU A 139 8.87 5.50 2.56
CA LEU A 139 8.24 6.27 1.50
C LEU A 139 7.69 7.57 2.09
N PRO A 140 8.12 8.75 1.62
CA PRO A 140 7.54 10.02 2.04
C PRO A 140 6.04 10.07 1.70
N THR A 141 5.20 10.52 2.65
CA THR A 141 3.74 10.52 2.44
C THR A 141 3.26 11.59 1.47
N ASP A 142 4.06 12.62 1.20
CA ASP A 142 3.76 13.71 0.28
C ASP A 142 3.76 13.29 -1.19
N ILE A 143 4.49 12.23 -1.55
CA ILE A 143 4.48 11.68 -2.93
C ILE A 143 3.25 10.83 -3.24
N ALA A 144 2.46 10.47 -2.21
CA ALA A 144 1.29 9.62 -2.37
C ALA A 144 0.06 10.38 -2.85
N THR A 145 -0.80 9.70 -3.60
CA THR A 145 -2.16 10.17 -3.87
C THR A 145 -3.03 9.89 -2.64
N LEU A 146 -3.73 10.94 -2.15
CA LEU A 146 -4.58 10.87 -0.97
C LEU A 146 -6.05 10.67 -1.35
N TYR A 147 -6.67 9.70 -0.69
CA TYR A 147 -8.12 9.53 -0.66
C TYR A 147 -8.63 9.60 0.78
N LYS A 148 -9.84 10.12 0.97
CA LYS A 148 -10.57 10.11 2.24
C LYS A 148 -11.95 9.53 2.05
N LYS A 149 -12.48 8.90 3.09
CA LYS A 149 -13.86 8.50 3.15
C LYS A 149 -14.72 9.70 3.57
N ILE A 150 -15.51 10.23 2.63
CA ILE A 150 -16.43 11.36 2.83
C ILE A 150 -17.84 10.81 2.62
N ASP A 151 -18.72 10.98 3.60
CA ASP A 151 -20.09 10.42 3.60
C ASP A 151 -20.12 8.92 3.26
N GLY A 152 -19.17 8.17 3.81
CA GLY A 152 -19.02 6.72 3.63
C GLY A 152 -18.41 6.29 2.30
N LYS A 153 -18.01 7.22 1.41
CA LYS A 153 -17.42 6.93 0.08
C LYS A 153 -16.00 7.42 -0.05
N TRP A 154 -15.14 6.60 -0.65
CA TRP A 154 -13.77 6.97 -0.97
C TRP A 154 -13.73 8.07 -2.04
N THR A 155 -13.16 9.21 -1.68
CA THR A 155 -13.08 10.41 -2.52
C THR A 155 -11.63 10.88 -2.64
N TRP A 156 -11.18 11.17 -3.85
CA TRP A 156 -9.86 11.74 -4.09
C TRP A 156 -9.74 13.14 -3.52
N VAL A 157 -8.64 13.41 -2.79
CA VAL A 157 -8.32 14.72 -2.23
C VAL A 157 -7.22 15.36 -3.09
N LYS A 158 -7.54 16.49 -3.73
CA LYS A 158 -6.54 17.24 -4.52
C LYS A 158 -5.44 17.80 -3.61
N THR A 159 -4.21 17.89 -4.13
CA THR A 159 -3.03 18.33 -3.37
C THR A 159 -3.15 19.79 -2.89
N GLU A 160 -3.91 20.64 -3.59
CA GLU A 160 -4.18 22.04 -3.20
C GLU A 160 -4.91 22.15 -1.87
N ASP A 161 -5.76 21.16 -1.54
CA ASP A 161 -6.48 21.11 -0.27
C ASP A 161 -5.58 20.68 0.92
N LYS A 162 -4.36 20.23 0.65
CA LYS A 162 -3.39 19.84 1.69
C LYS A 162 -2.71 21.04 2.34
N ILE A 163 -2.57 22.17 1.63
CA ILE A 163 -1.79 23.34 2.04
C ILE A 163 -2.59 24.25 2.98
N THR A 164 -3.90 24.33 2.84
CA THR A 164 -4.75 25.28 3.57
C THR A 164 -5.02 24.92 5.03
N LYS A 165 -4.81 23.67 5.47
CA LYS A 165 -5.09 23.25 6.86
C LYS A 165 -3.90 23.31 7.84
N ASN A 166 -2.69 23.54 7.34
CA ASN A 166 -1.51 23.66 8.22
C ASN A 166 -1.21 25.10 8.67
N ASN A 167 -2.06 26.08 8.28
CA ASN A 167 -1.89 27.50 8.64
C ASN A 167 -2.94 28.03 9.64
N GLU A 168 -3.77 27.15 10.21
CA GLU A 168 -4.82 27.52 11.18
C GLU A 168 -4.65 26.87 12.57
N GLU A 169 -3.40 26.55 12.97
CA GLU A 169 -3.07 26.21 14.37
C GLU A 169 -2.01 27.15 14.94
#